data_fb9e28d10319f80625395f58ba6de42d
#
_entry.id   fb9e28d10319f80625395f58ba6de42d
#
_cell.length_a   1.000
_cell.length_b   1.000
_cell.length_c   1.000
_cell.angle_alpha   90.00
_cell.angle_beta   90.00
_cell.angle_gamma   90.00
#
_symmetry.space_group_name_H-M   'P 1'
#
loop_
_entity.id
_entity.type
_entity.pdbx_description
1 polymer ?
#
loop_
_entity_poly.entity_id
_entity_poly.type
_entity_poly.pdbx_seq_one_letter_code
_entity_poly.pdbx_strand_id
1 'polypeptide(L)'
;MNDRLIDVAGLQRALTKFAEPRGWQQYHSPKNLAMALTGEVGELVEIFQWLTEEQSKGVASDPASAQAVRDELADVLIYLVRLAYVMDVDLDAAVRAKLASNALRYPVGQ
;
A
#
# COMPACT_ATOMS: atom_id res chain seq x y z
N MET A 1 -21.78 7.12 -12.47
CA MET A 1 -20.99 5.89 -12.54
C MET A 1 -19.68 6.10 -11.81
N ASN A 2 -19.25 5.12 -11.07
CA ASN A 2 -18.03 5.21 -10.27
C ASN A 2 -16.80 4.79 -11.11
N ASP A 3 -15.93 5.76 -11.40
CA ASP A 3 -14.71 5.53 -12.18
C ASP A 3 -13.49 5.27 -11.32
N ARG A 4 -13.67 5.11 -10.01
CA ARG A 4 -12.53 4.88 -9.12
C ARG A 4 -11.84 3.57 -9.44
N LEU A 5 -10.52 3.58 -9.39
CA LEU A 5 -9.73 2.38 -9.55
C LEU A 5 -9.71 1.56 -8.26
N ILE A 6 -9.70 2.24 -7.10
CA ILE A 6 -9.79 1.60 -5.78
C ILE A 6 -10.65 2.47 -4.87
N ASP A 7 -11.24 1.86 -3.85
CA ASP A 7 -12.06 2.58 -2.88
C ASP A 7 -11.19 3.17 -1.77
N VAL A 8 -10.40 4.18 -2.11
CA VAL A 8 -9.52 4.86 -1.15
C VAL A 8 -10.34 5.55 -0.06
N ALA A 9 -11.43 6.21 -0.44
CA ALA A 9 -12.27 6.94 0.53
C ALA A 9 -12.86 5.99 1.57
N GLY A 10 -13.35 4.82 1.15
CA GLY A 10 -13.87 3.81 2.07
C GLY A 10 -12.81 3.29 3.01
N LEU A 11 -11.61 3.04 2.50
CA LEU A 11 -10.50 2.58 3.33
C LEU A 11 -10.08 3.67 4.31
N GLN A 12 -9.99 4.94 3.89
CA GLN A 12 -9.66 6.05 4.79
C GLN A 12 -10.68 6.18 5.92
N ARG A 13 -11.97 6.04 5.63
CA ARG A 13 -12.99 6.07 6.67
C ARG A 13 -12.80 4.93 7.67
N ALA A 14 -12.52 3.73 7.19
CA ALA A 14 -12.29 2.57 8.06
C ALA A 14 -11.06 2.78 8.95
N LEU A 15 -9.98 3.32 8.39
CA LEU A 15 -8.75 3.58 9.13
C LEU A 15 -8.93 4.66 10.18
N THR A 16 -9.64 5.74 9.85
CA THR A 16 -9.94 6.80 10.80
C THR A 16 -10.78 6.28 11.95
N LYS A 17 -11.82 5.51 11.63
CA LYS A 17 -12.69 4.90 12.64
C LYS A 17 -11.92 3.97 13.57
N PHE A 18 -10.93 3.28 13.04
CA PHE A 18 -10.09 2.39 13.84
C PHE A 18 -9.11 3.18 14.72
N ALA A 19 -8.49 4.23 14.16
CA ALA A 19 -7.44 5.00 14.84
C ALA A 19 -7.97 5.93 15.94
N GLU A 20 -9.12 6.57 15.72
CA GLU A 20 -9.65 7.58 16.64
C GLU A 20 -9.85 7.07 18.08
N PRO A 21 -10.57 5.94 18.31
CA PRO A 21 -10.77 5.47 19.68
C PRO A 21 -9.47 5.08 20.37
N ARG A 22 -8.41 4.82 19.61
CA ARG A 22 -7.11 4.40 20.11
C ARG A 22 -6.15 5.55 20.33
N GLY A 23 -6.56 6.78 19.94
CA GLY A 23 -5.74 7.97 20.08
C GLY A 23 -4.50 7.95 19.22
N TRP A 24 -4.53 7.22 18.11
CA TRP A 24 -3.35 7.02 17.26
C TRP A 24 -3.05 8.21 16.35
N GLN A 25 -4.02 9.10 16.11
CA GLN A 25 -3.83 10.25 15.24
C GLN A 25 -2.64 11.12 15.64
N GLN A 26 -2.39 11.23 16.94
CA GLN A 26 -1.28 12.03 17.45
C GLN A 26 0.09 11.51 16.99
N TYR A 27 0.16 10.24 16.61
CA TYR A 27 1.40 9.60 16.14
C TYR A 27 1.48 9.53 14.61
N HIS A 28 0.43 9.97 13.91
CA HIS A 28 0.32 9.83 12.46
C HIS A 28 0.78 11.08 11.70
N SER A 29 1.98 11.59 12.04
CA SER A 29 2.59 12.63 11.22
C SER A 29 3.06 12.01 9.89
N PRO A 30 3.17 12.81 8.82
CA PRO A 30 3.70 12.28 7.55
C PRO A 30 5.04 11.59 7.69
N LYS A 31 5.94 12.15 8.47
CA LYS A 31 7.25 11.54 8.68
C LYS A 31 7.13 10.19 9.37
N ASN A 32 6.36 10.11 10.45
CA ASN A 32 6.20 8.85 11.18
C ASN A 32 5.56 7.79 10.30
N LEU A 33 4.56 8.17 9.51
CA LEU A 33 3.86 7.23 8.62
C LEU A 33 4.77 6.76 7.48
N ALA A 34 5.58 7.66 6.93
CA ALA A 34 6.53 7.27 5.88
C ALA A 34 7.57 6.29 6.41
N MET A 35 8.07 6.53 7.64
CA MET A 35 9.03 5.62 8.26
C MET A 35 8.40 4.27 8.59
N ALA A 36 7.15 4.27 9.10
CA ALA A 36 6.42 3.03 9.37
C ALA A 36 6.18 2.25 8.08
N LEU A 37 5.83 2.94 7.00
CA LEU A 37 5.65 2.33 5.69
C LEU A 37 6.94 1.64 5.23
N THR A 38 8.08 2.28 5.40
CA THR A 38 9.38 1.69 5.06
C THR A 38 9.60 0.39 5.83
N GLY A 39 9.26 0.38 7.13
CA GLY A 39 9.37 -0.83 7.94
C GLY A 39 8.51 -1.97 7.43
N GLU A 40 7.27 -1.68 7.03
CA GLU A 40 6.37 -2.69 6.48
C GLU A 40 6.86 -3.22 5.13
N VAL A 41 7.39 -2.34 4.29
CA VAL A 41 8.01 -2.77 3.03
C VAL A 41 9.21 -3.68 3.32
N GLY A 42 10.00 -3.36 4.34
CA GLY A 42 11.11 -4.21 4.77
C GLY A 42 10.65 -5.59 5.19
N GLU A 43 9.57 -5.67 5.96
CA GLU A 43 8.99 -6.96 6.37
C GLU A 43 8.48 -7.77 5.17
N LEU A 44 7.89 -7.08 4.19
CA LEU A 44 7.49 -7.73 2.94
C LEU A 44 8.70 -8.28 2.20
N VAL A 45 9.77 -7.50 2.09
CA VAL A 45 11.01 -7.93 1.43
C VAL A 45 11.63 -9.14 2.13
N GLU A 46 11.56 -9.20 3.47
CA GLU A 46 12.09 -10.34 4.24
C GLU A 46 11.48 -11.68 3.80
N ILE A 47 10.21 -11.67 3.38
CA ILE A 47 9.55 -12.88 2.90
C ILE A 47 10.25 -13.44 1.65
N PHE A 48 10.78 -12.55 0.81
CA PHE A 48 11.33 -12.89 -0.50
C PHE A 48 12.86 -12.99 -0.54
N GLN A 49 13.56 -12.38 0.39
CA GLN A 49 15.00 -12.10 0.26
C GLN A 49 15.88 -13.34 0.06
N TRP A 50 15.44 -14.48 0.58
CA TRP A 50 16.21 -15.73 0.47
C TRP A 50 15.64 -16.69 -0.57
N LEU A 51 14.63 -16.28 -1.31
CA LEU A 51 13.99 -17.10 -2.33
C LEU A 51 14.60 -16.85 -3.69
N THR A 52 14.60 -17.89 -4.53
CA THR A 52 14.87 -17.72 -5.95
C THR A 52 13.65 -17.09 -6.61
N GLU A 53 13.82 -16.57 -7.83
CA GLU A 53 12.68 -16.05 -8.59
C GLU A 53 11.59 -17.09 -8.76
N GLU A 54 11.95 -18.33 -9.03
CA GLU A 54 10.99 -19.40 -9.21
C GLU A 54 10.23 -19.69 -7.92
N GLN A 55 10.93 -19.77 -6.80
CA GLN A 55 10.30 -19.98 -5.49
C GLN A 55 9.34 -18.85 -5.13
N SER A 56 9.68 -17.61 -5.49
CA SER A 56 8.85 -16.45 -5.15
C SER A 56 7.46 -16.52 -5.77
N LYS A 57 7.31 -17.19 -6.90
CA LYS A 57 6.02 -17.31 -7.59
C LYS A 57 4.97 -18.05 -6.78
N GLY A 58 5.39 -18.94 -5.89
CA GLY A 58 4.47 -19.75 -5.09
C GLY A 58 4.26 -19.29 -3.67
N VAL A 59 4.89 -18.19 -3.25
CA VAL A 59 4.91 -17.78 -1.84
C VAL A 59 3.51 -17.46 -1.29
N ALA A 60 2.64 -16.92 -2.12
CA ALA A 60 1.30 -16.52 -1.70
C ALA A 60 0.34 -17.70 -1.58
N SER A 61 0.66 -18.83 -2.18
CA SER A 61 -0.17 -20.04 -2.10
C SER A 61 0.42 -21.13 -1.20
N ASP A 62 1.65 -20.95 -0.73
CA ASP A 62 2.27 -21.88 0.22
C ASP A 62 1.67 -21.65 1.61
N PRO A 63 1.05 -22.68 2.23
CA PRO A 63 0.45 -22.51 3.57
C PRO A 63 1.40 -21.94 4.62
N ALA A 64 2.70 -22.18 4.49
CA ALA A 64 3.68 -21.68 5.46
C ALA A 64 3.91 -20.18 5.36
N SER A 65 3.65 -19.55 4.21
CA SER A 65 3.96 -18.12 3.97
C SER A 65 2.77 -17.28 3.51
N ALA A 66 1.68 -17.91 3.11
CA ALA A 66 0.54 -17.20 2.53
C ALA A 66 -0.03 -16.10 3.42
N GLN A 67 -0.19 -16.38 4.74
CA GLN A 67 -0.75 -15.40 5.64
C GLN A 67 0.20 -14.21 5.85
N ALA A 68 1.49 -14.47 5.95
CA ALA A 68 2.49 -13.40 6.08
C ALA A 68 2.46 -12.48 4.85
N VAL A 69 2.33 -13.05 3.65
CA VAL A 69 2.23 -12.25 2.42
C VAL A 69 0.99 -11.35 2.47
N ARG A 70 -0.16 -11.90 2.83
CA ARG A 70 -1.39 -11.12 2.92
C ARG A 70 -1.28 -10.00 3.95
N ASP A 71 -0.74 -10.30 5.12
CA ASP A 71 -0.62 -9.34 6.20
C ASP A 71 0.29 -8.19 5.81
N GLU A 72 1.45 -8.48 5.22
CA GLU A 72 2.39 -7.42 4.85
C GLU A 72 1.89 -6.58 3.69
N LEU A 73 1.21 -7.18 2.71
CA LEU A 73 0.59 -6.39 1.63
C LEU A 73 -0.48 -5.48 2.19
N ALA A 74 -1.30 -5.97 3.13
CA ALA A 74 -2.33 -5.17 3.78
C ALA A 74 -1.71 -4.02 4.57
N ASP A 75 -0.67 -4.28 5.35
CA ASP A 75 -0.01 -3.25 6.15
C ASP A 75 0.64 -2.18 5.29
N VAL A 76 1.27 -2.54 4.19
CA VAL A 76 1.85 -1.57 3.24
C VAL A 76 0.76 -0.65 2.70
N LEU A 77 -0.37 -1.21 2.29
CA LEU A 77 -1.48 -0.42 1.76
C LEU A 77 -2.09 0.48 2.83
N ILE A 78 -2.27 -0.04 4.05
CA ILE A 78 -2.83 0.73 5.16
C ILE A 78 -1.99 1.96 5.45
N TYR A 79 -0.68 1.81 5.61
CA TYR A 79 0.20 2.94 5.90
C TYR A 79 0.28 3.93 4.74
N LEU A 80 0.29 3.42 3.51
CA LEU A 80 0.32 4.27 2.31
C LEU A 80 -0.95 5.13 2.23
N VAL A 81 -2.11 4.53 2.43
CA VAL A 81 -3.38 5.26 2.36
C VAL A 81 -3.48 6.26 3.51
N ARG A 82 -3.04 5.87 4.71
CA ARG A 82 -3.05 6.79 5.85
C ARG A 82 -2.11 7.98 5.62
N LEU A 83 -0.93 7.73 5.07
CA LEU A 83 0.02 8.79 4.73
C LEU A 83 -0.59 9.79 3.74
N ALA A 84 -1.21 9.29 2.68
CA ALA A 84 -1.88 10.14 1.70
C ALA A 84 -2.98 10.97 2.35
N TYR A 85 -3.75 10.37 3.27
CA TYR A 85 -4.83 11.06 3.97
C TYR A 85 -4.31 12.25 4.79
N VAL A 86 -3.26 12.04 5.58
CA VAL A 86 -2.74 13.12 6.45
C VAL A 86 -2.06 14.23 5.65
N MET A 87 -1.65 13.95 4.41
CA MET A 87 -1.08 14.95 3.50
C MET A 87 -2.12 15.54 2.54
N ASP A 88 -3.38 15.12 2.67
CA ASP A 88 -4.47 15.57 1.79
C ASP A 88 -4.18 15.29 0.31
N VAL A 89 -3.63 14.11 0.02
CA VAL A 89 -3.38 13.66 -1.34
C VAL A 89 -4.49 12.71 -1.78
N ASP A 90 -5.12 13.02 -2.91
CA ASP A 90 -6.10 12.14 -3.55
C ASP A 90 -5.34 11.06 -4.32
N LEU A 91 -5.25 9.86 -3.73
CA LEU A 91 -4.48 8.76 -4.32
C LEU A 91 -5.09 8.27 -5.64
N ASP A 92 -6.41 8.21 -5.75
CA ASP A 92 -7.03 7.78 -7.00
C ASP A 92 -6.65 8.73 -8.13
N ALA A 93 -6.74 10.03 -7.90
CA ALA A 93 -6.34 11.03 -8.89
C ALA A 93 -4.84 10.94 -9.21
N ALA A 94 -4.02 10.76 -8.17
CA ALA A 94 -2.57 10.65 -8.36
C ALA A 94 -2.20 9.43 -9.21
N VAL A 95 -2.83 8.29 -8.95
CA VAL A 95 -2.60 7.06 -9.72
C VAL A 95 -3.05 7.23 -11.16
N ARG A 96 -4.23 7.82 -11.39
CA ARG A 96 -4.73 8.07 -12.74
C ARG A 96 -3.78 8.95 -13.54
N ALA A 97 -3.32 10.04 -12.92
CA ALA A 97 -2.37 10.96 -13.57
C ALA A 97 -1.05 10.25 -13.86
N LYS A 98 -0.57 9.42 -12.93
CA LYS A 98 0.68 8.69 -13.12
C LYS A 98 0.57 7.65 -14.22
N LEU A 99 -0.54 6.95 -14.30
CA LEU A 99 -0.78 5.99 -15.39
C LEU A 99 -0.79 6.69 -16.76
N ALA A 100 -1.45 7.86 -16.87
CA ALA A 100 -1.46 8.63 -18.09
C ALA A 100 -0.06 9.08 -18.48
N SER A 101 0.71 9.57 -17.52
CA SER A 101 2.11 9.96 -17.72
C SER A 101 2.96 8.79 -18.18
N ASN A 102 2.80 7.62 -17.55
CA ASN A 102 3.55 6.42 -17.88
C ASN A 102 3.18 5.90 -19.27
N ALA A 103 1.92 6.05 -19.69
CA ALA A 103 1.51 5.64 -21.04
C ALA A 103 2.22 6.46 -22.11
N LEU A 104 2.48 7.74 -21.85
CA LEU A 104 3.24 8.58 -22.75
C LEU A 104 4.73 8.22 -22.76
N ARG A 105 5.27 7.90 -21.56
CA ARG A 105 6.68 7.56 -21.41
C ARG A 105 7.01 6.17 -21.97
N TYR A 106 6.08 5.23 -21.86
CA TYR A 106 6.27 3.83 -22.25
C TYR A 106 5.16 3.41 -23.23
N PRO A 107 5.16 3.95 -24.47
CA PRO A 107 4.09 3.64 -25.42
C PRO A 107 4.15 2.19 -25.88
N VAL A 108 2.95 1.67 -26.23
CA VAL A 108 2.82 0.32 -26.76
C VAL A 108 3.57 0.21 -28.10
N GLY A 109 4.23 -0.91 -28.31
CA GLY A 109 4.94 -1.17 -29.57
C GLY A 109 6.38 -0.67 -29.61
N GLN A 110 6.90 -0.23 -28.48
CA GLN A 110 8.29 0.23 -28.37
C GLN A 110 9.23 -0.86 -27.88
#